data_42a37001d936ef37fde90501bf8629f8
#
_entry.id   42a37001d936ef37fde90501bf8629f8
#
_cell.length_a   1.000
_cell.length_b   1.000
_cell.length_c   1.000
_cell.angle_alpha   90.00
_cell.angle_beta   90.00
_cell.angle_gamma   90.00
#
_symmetry.space_group_name_H-M   'P 1'
#
loop_
_entity.id
_entity.type
_entity.pdbx_description
1 polymer ?
#
loop_
_entity_poly.entity_id
_entity_poly.type
_entity_poly.pdbx_seq_one_letter_code
_entity_poly.pdbx_strand_id
1 'polypeptide(L)'
;MTTRVLIAATALTLTILSARPAAAADRYLFDMIHDDLSSNLLDDVVPTINDFGSSKYVIGAVLVTTVLGTDEMRQTGLLVGAGFAASSLMTEALKRGIGRSRPLTPEDTHSMPSGHAAVAFSAATALAHRYPRWRVAFYTVAGGVAFARVYLGRHYPSDVIAGAAVGVGMTRLVLRHERHILSISF
;
A
#
# COMPACT_ATOMS: atom_id res chain seq x y z
N MET A 1 -17.61 16.34 -35.73
CA MET A 1 -16.45 15.50 -35.32
C MET A 1 -15.29 16.31 -34.74
N THR A 2 -15.08 17.53 -35.18
CA THR A 2 -13.95 18.41 -34.81
C THR A 2 -13.92 18.87 -33.36
N THR A 3 -15.05 19.25 -32.76
CA THR A 3 -15.10 19.82 -31.40
C THR A 3 -14.74 18.77 -30.31
N ARG A 4 -15.17 17.52 -30.46
CA ARG A 4 -14.85 16.44 -29.51
C ARG A 4 -13.37 16.05 -29.55
N VAL A 5 -12.75 16.10 -30.73
CA VAL A 5 -11.30 15.83 -30.89
C VAL A 5 -10.48 16.97 -30.30
N LEU A 6 -10.93 18.23 -30.40
CA LEU A 6 -10.25 19.38 -29.82
C LEU A 6 -10.32 19.32 -28.27
N ILE A 7 -11.47 18.99 -27.68
CA ILE A 7 -11.66 18.84 -26.24
C ILE A 7 -10.80 17.68 -25.70
N ALA A 8 -10.74 16.57 -26.41
CA ALA A 8 -9.89 15.44 -26.02
C ALA A 8 -8.39 15.80 -26.12
N ALA A 9 -7.98 16.52 -27.14
CA ALA A 9 -6.58 16.96 -27.30
C ALA A 9 -6.18 18.00 -26.24
N THR A 10 -7.06 18.96 -25.91
CA THR A 10 -6.80 19.94 -24.83
C THR A 10 -6.80 19.29 -23.45
N ALA A 11 -7.70 18.33 -23.18
CA ALA A 11 -7.68 17.58 -21.94
C ALA A 11 -6.38 16.74 -21.80
N LEU A 12 -5.96 16.10 -22.88
CA LEU A 12 -4.71 15.31 -22.90
C LEU A 12 -3.46 16.19 -22.69
N THR A 13 -3.41 17.36 -23.34
CA THR A 13 -2.29 18.31 -23.16
C THR A 13 -2.26 18.90 -21.75
N LEU A 14 -3.42 19.22 -21.15
CA LEU A 14 -3.51 19.70 -19.77
C LEU A 14 -3.04 18.61 -18.77
N THR A 15 -3.44 17.36 -19.01
CA THR A 15 -3.02 16.21 -18.18
C THR A 15 -1.51 15.97 -18.28
N ILE A 16 -0.92 16.08 -19.48
CA ILE A 16 0.52 15.93 -19.67
C ILE A 16 1.28 17.10 -19.04
N LEU A 17 0.76 18.32 -19.12
CA LEU A 17 1.40 19.52 -18.54
C LEU A 17 1.34 19.51 -17.00
N SER A 18 0.30 18.93 -16.39
CA SER A 18 0.17 18.76 -14.95
C SER A 18 0.94 17.54 -14.40
N ALA A 19 1.24 16.54 -15.23
CA ALA A 19 1.99 15.35 -14.81
C ALA A 19 3.50 15.60 -14.64
N ARG A 20 4.09 16.52 -15.41
CA ARG A 20 5.53 16.83 -15.33
C ARG A 20 5.96 17.41 -13.97
N PRO A 21 5.30 18.45 -13.42
CA PRO A 21 5.67 18.96 -12.09
C PRO A 21 5.42 17.93 -10.98
N ALA A 22 4.39 17.09 -11.09
CA ALA A 22 4.14 16.01 -10.15
C ALA A 22 5.25 14.93 -10.17
N ALA A 23 5.73 14.56 -11.35
CA ALA A 23 6.83 13.62 -11.50
C ALA A 23 8.16 14.20 -10.98
N ALA A 24 8.42 15.49 -11.20
CA ALA A 24 9.60 16.17 -10.69
C ALA A 24 9.58 16.26 -9.16
N ALA A 25 8.44 16.60 -8.56
CA ALA A 25 8.27 16.64 -7.11
C ALA A 25 8.43 15.24 -6.48
N ASP A 26 7.90 14.21 -7.14
CA ASP A 26 8.00 12.82 -6.70
C ASP A 26 9.47 12.34 -6.72
N ARG A 27 10.23 12.73 -7.75
CA ARG A 27 11.67 12.44 -7.83
C ARG A 27 12.45 13.21 -6.77
N TYR A 28 12.19 14.49 -6.60
CA TYR A 28 12.84 15.32 -5.58
C TYR A 28 12.63 14.75 -4.17
N LEU A 29 11.39 14.37 -3.82
CA LEU A 29 11.08 13.75 -2.53
C LEU A 29 11.74 12.38 -2.37
N PHE A 30 11.87 11.63 -3.46
CA PHE A 30 12.59 10.37 -3.45
C PHE A 30 14.07 10.59 -3.12
N ASP A 31 14.76 11.50 -3.85
CA ASP A 31 16.18 11.79 -3.66
C ASP A 31 16.44 12.29 -2.23
N MET A 32 15.57 13.18 -1.70
CA MET A 32 15.65 13.67 -0.32
C MET A 32 15.54 12.53 0.71
N ILE A 33 14.65 11.56 0.51
CA ILE A 33 14.43 10.45 1.47
C ILE A 33 15.50 9.38 1.31
N HIS A 34 15.89 9.04 0.08
CA HIS A 34 16.81 7.95 -0.20
C HIS A 34 18.26 8.35 -0.02
N ASP A 35 18.63 9.53 -0.53
CA ASP A 35 20.02 9.97 -0.55
C ASP A 35 20.37 10.86 0.67
N ASP A 36 19.56 11.89 0.98
CA ASP A 36 19.90 12.89 1.99
C ASP A 36 19.64 12.44 3.44
N LEU A 37 18.64 11.55 3.67
CA LEU A 37 18.33 11.04 5.01
C LEU A 37 19.14 9.79 5.40
N SER A 38 20.02 9.30 4.52
CA SER A 38 20.84 8.11 4.75
C SER A 38 21.69 8.26 6.03
N SER A 39 21.63 7.26 6.92
CA SER A 39 22.40 7.22 8.15
C SER A 39 22.55 5.79 8.67
N ASN A 40 23.65 5.49 9.37
CA ASN A 40 23.92 4.15 9.90
C ASN A 40 22.75 3.60 10.73
N LEU A 41 22.10 4.44 11.55
CA LEU A 41 20.95 4.04 12.35
C LEU A 41 19.75 3.64 11.48
N LEU A 42 19.43 4.43 10.45
CA LEU A 42 18.32 4.12 9.56
C LEU A 42 18.64 2.90 8.69
N ASP A 43 19.87 2.74 8.25
CA ASP A 43 20.32 1.58 7.47
C ASP A 43 20.16 0.27 8.24
N ASP A 44 20.34 0.30 9.57
CA ASP A 44 20.13 -0.86 10.43
C ASP A 44 18.66 -1.14 10.74
N VAL A 45 17.84 -0.09 10.95
CA VAL A 45 16.47 -0.23 11.45
C VAL A 45 15.44 -0.38 10.31
N VAL A 46 15.61 0.35 9.21
CA VAL A 46 14.63 0.41 8.13
C VAL A 46 14.37 -0.95 7.46
N PRO A 47 15.37 -1.83 7.23
CA PRO A 47 15.11 -3.18 6.70
C PRO A 47 14.16 -3.99 7.58
N THR A 48 14.30 -3.90 8.91
CA THR A 48 13.40 -4.58 9.86
C THR A 48 11.96 -4.02 9.76
N ILE A 49 11.82 -2.69 9.70
CA ILE A 49 10.50 -2.05 9.52
C ILE A 49 9.85 -2.48 8.19
N ASN A 50 10.64 -2.56 7.12
CA ASN A 50 10.18 -3.00 5.81
C ASN A 50 9.54 -4.39 5.87
N ASP A 51 10.09 -5.28 6.67
CA ASP A 51 9.63 -6.66 6.78
C ASP A 51 8.20 -6.78 7.33
N PHE A 52 7.76 -5.87 8.21
CA PHE A 52 6.37 -5.82 8.67
C PHE A 52 5.34 -5.60 7.55
N GLY A 53 5.73 -5.00 6.43
CA GLY A 53 4.90 -4.88 5.22
C GLY A 53 4.95 -6.10 4.29
N SER A 54 5.75 -7.11 4.63
CA SER A 54 5.89 -8.30 3.80
C SER A 54 4.68 -9.22 3.94
N SER A 55 4.17 -9.71 2.81
CA SER A 55 3.04 -10.63 2.75
C SER A 55 3.24 -11.89 3.60
N LYS A 56 4.48 -12.40 3.71
CA LYS A 56 4.79 -13.59 4.51
C LYS A 56 4.42 -13.43 6.00
N TYR A 57 4.68 -12.27 6.59
CA TYR A 57 4.35 -12.02 8.00
C TYR A 57 2.85 -11.83 8.22
N VAL A 58 2.18 -11.14 7.29
CA VAL A 58 0.72 -10.98 7.36
C VAL A 58 0.02 -12.32 7.19
N ILE A 59 0.43 -13.13 6.22
CA ILE A 59 -0.11 -14.49 6.02
C ILE A 59 0.15 -15.36 7.25
N GLY A 60 1.37 -15.34 7.80
CA GLY A 60 1.71 -16.08 9.02
C GLY A 60 0.83 -15.66 10.21
N ALA A 61 0.67 -14.36 10.44
CA ALA A 61 -0.19 -13.86 11.51
C ALA A 61 -1.67 -14.24 11.31
N VAL A 62 -2.19 -14.17 10.08
CA VAL A 62 -3.55 -14.59 9.74
C VAL A 62 -3.74 -16.09 10.01
N LEU A 63 -2.81 -16.94 9.59
CA LEU A 63 -2.88 -18.38 9.83
C LEU A 63 -2.86 -18.70 11.33
N VAL A 64 -1.93 -18.13 12.09
CA VAL A 64 -1.83 -18.36 13.53
C VAL A 64 -3.12 -17.92 14.26
N THR A 65 -3.61 -16.71 13.96
CA THR A 65 -4.81 -16.19 14.63
C THR A 65 -6.08 -16.94 14.24
N THR A 66 -6.16 -17.44 13.00
CA THR A 66 -7.33 -18.20 12.52
C THR A 66 -7.35 -19.63 13.03
N VAL A 67 -6.19 -20.28 13.15
CA VAL A 67 -6.10 -21.71 13.52
C VAL A 67 -6.00 -21.88 15.04
N LEU A 68 -5.18 -21.07 15.72
CA LEU A 68 -4.83 -21.23 17.13
C LEU A 68 -5.42 -20.14 18.03
N GLY A 69 -6.04 -19.12 17.46
CA GLY A 69 -6.57 -17.99 18.21
C GLY A 69 -7.93 -18.26 18.86
N THR A 70 -8.29 -17.39 19.81
CA THR A 70 -9.66 -17.30 20.34
C THR A 70 -10.64 -16.87 19.24
N ASP A 71 -11.93 -16.97 19.47
CA ASP A 71 -12.97 -16.57 18.49
C ASP A 71 -12.78 -15.11 18.04
N GLU A 72 -12.42 -14.21 18.97
CA GLU A 72 -12.13 -12.80 18.63
C GLU A 72 -10.89 -12.68 17.74
N MET A 73 -9.83 -13.41 18.05
CA MET A 73 -8.60 -13.42 17.24
C MET A 73 -8.84 -14.02 15.86
N ARG A 74 -9.64 -15.08 15.78
CA ARG A 74 -10.05 -15.73 14.52
C ARG A 74 -10.82 -14.77 13.62
N GLN A 75 -11.84 -14.09 14.15
CA GLN A 75 -12.60 -13.09 13.42
C GLN A 75 -11.70 -11.95 12.92
N THR A 76 -10.80 -11.47 13.77
CA THR A 76 -9.83 -10.43 13.39
C THR A 76 -8.90 -10.91 12.28
N GLY A 77 -8.37 -12.13 12.40
CA GLY A 77 -7.52 -12.76 11.39
C GLY A 77 -8.22 -12.88 10.04
N LEU A 78 -9.50 -13.31 10.02
CA LEU A 78 -10.30 -13.42 8.80
C LEU A 78 -10.50 -12.05 8.12
N LEU A 79 -10.77 -10.99 8.88
CA LEU A 79 -10.94 -9.64 8.32
C LEU A 79 -9.62 -9.08 7.77
N VAL A 80 -8.51 -9.30 8.49
CA VAL A 80 -7.15 -8.94 8.01
C VAL A 80 -6.85 -9.71 6.73
N GLY A 81 -7.09 -11.02 6.70
CA GLY A 81 -6.86 -11.88 5.55
C GLY A 81 -7.69 -11.49 4.33
N ALA A 82 -8.97 -11.21 4.52
CA ALA A 82 -9.85 -10.76 3.44
C ALA A 82 -9.41 -9.39 2.89
N GLY A 83 -9.07 -8.45 3.77
CA GLY A 83 -8.52 -7.13 3.39
C GLY A 83 -7.20 -7.27 2.63
N PHE A 84 -6.29 -8.11 3.12
CA PHE A 84 -5.03 -8.44 2.46
C PHE A 84 -5.26 -8.99 1.05
N ALA A 85 -6.13 -10.00 0.90
CA ALA A 85 -6.41 -10.62 -0.40
C ALA A 85 -6.99 -9.59 -1.39
N ALA A 86 -8.01 -8.83 -0.97
CA ALA A 86 -8.63 -7.81 -1.82
C ALA A 86 -7.63 -6.71 -2.24
N SER A 87 -6.79 -6.24 -1.30
CA SER A 87 -5.79 -5.21 -1.57
C SER A 87 -4.68 -5.72 -2.49
N SER A 88 -4.24 -6.97 -2.31
CA SER A 88 -3.19 -7.58 -3.13
C SER A 88 -3.66 -7.80 -4.57
N LEU A 89 -4.89 -8.32 -4.76
CA LEU A 89 -5.49 -8.49 -6.08
C LEU A 89 -5.62 -7.16 -6.82
N MET A 90 -6.14 -6.13 -6.15
CA MET A 90 -6.27 -4.79 -6.73
C MET A 90 -4.91 -4.20 -7.08
N THR A 91 -3.92 -4.31 -6.18
CA THR A 91 -2.56 -3.84 -6.41
C THR A 91 -1.94 -4.49 -7.63
N GLU A 92 -2.06 -5.80 -7.76
CA GLU A 92 -1.50 -6.56 -8.89
C GLU A 92 -2.17 -6.19 -10.22
N ALA A 93 -3.50 -6.02 -10.22
CA ALA A 93 -4.22 -5.56 -11.40
C ALA A 93 -3.78 -4.15 -11.84
N LEU A 94 -3.64 -3.22 -10.88
CA LEU A 94 -3.18 -1.86 -11.17
C LEU A 94 -1.73 -1.82 -11.66
N LYS A 95 -0.82 -2.62 -11.09
CA LYS A 95 0.58 -2.71 -11.55
C LYS A 95 0.68 -3.07 -13.02
N ARG A 96 -0.08 -4.07 -13.46
CA ARG A 96 -0.12 -4.51 -14.86
C ARG A 96 -0.68 -3.44 -15.80
N GLY A 97 -1.64 -2.64 -15.31
CA GLY A 97 -2.24 -1.56 -16.11
C GLY A 97 -1.39 -0.29 -16.19
N ILE A 98 -0.66 0.04 -15.11
CA ILE A 98 0.11 1.29 -15.00
C ILE A 98 1.51 1.15 -15.62
N GLY A 99 2.22 0.05 -15.37
CA GLY A 99 3.53 -0.23 -15.96
C GLY A 99 4.62 0.78 -15.58
N ARG A 100 4.62 1.34 -14.35
CA ARG A 100 5.60 2.35 -13.91
C ARG A 100 6.93 1.72 -13.53
N SER A 101 8.04 2.22 -14.07
CA SER A 101 9.41 1.83 -13.68
C SER A 101 9.76 2.21 -12.26
N ARG A 102 10.60 1.41 -11.61
CA ARG A 102 11.12 1.70 -10.26
C ARG A 102 12.25 2.71 -10.27
N PRO A 103 12.54 3.38 -9.13
CA PRO A 103 13.60 4.39 -9.03
C PRO A 103 14.98 3.86 -9.40
N LEU A 104 15.41 2.73 -8.83
CA LEU A 104 16.77 2.18 -8.97
C LEU A 104 16.87 0.98 -9.92
N THR A 105 15.73 0.44 -10.38
CA THR A 105 15.66 -0.70 -11.31
C THR A 105 14.65 -0.39 -12.42
N PRO A 106 15.02 0.47 -13.40
CA PRO A 106 14.08 0.95 -14.43
C PRO A 106 13.48 -0.15 -15.30
N GLU A 107 14.13 -1.30 -15.39
CA GLU A 107 13.66 -2.50 -16.08
C GLU A 107 12.49 -3.19 -15.38
N ASP A 108 12.32 -2.99 -14.07
CA ASP A 108 11.15 -3.45 -13.31
C ASP A 108 10.04 -2.40 -13.40
N THR A 109 9.01 -2.69 -14.19
CA THR A 109 7.88 -1.80 -14.45
C THR A 109 6.72 -1.98 -13.47
N HIS A 110 6.93 -2.62 -12.31
CA HIS A 110 5.90 -2.90 -11.31
C HIS A 110 6.04 -2.00 -10.06
N SER A 111 6.38 -0.70 -10.27
CA SER A 111 6.55 0.23 -9.16
C SER A 111 5.22 0.65 -8.53
N MET A 112 4.22 1.06 -9.33
CA MET A 112 2.98 1.67 -8.84
C MET A 112 1.78 0.73 -9.01
N PRO A 113 0.96 0.59 -7.96
CA PRO A 113 1.13 1.04 -6.57
C PRO A 113 2.04 0.12 -5.75
N SER A 114 2.56 0.61 -4.60
CA SER A 114 3.40 -0.19 -3.71
C SER A 114 2.63 -1.29 -3.01
N GLY A 115 3.02 -2.55 -3.23
CA GLY A 115 2.37 -3.72 -2.60
C GLY A 115 2.58 -3.77 -1.09
N HIS A 116 3.79 -3.47 -0.59
CA HIS A 116 4.07 -3.43 0.84
C HIS A 116 3.23 -2.36 1.56
N ALA A 117 3.11 -1.17 0.98
CA ALA A 117 2.25 -0.13 1.53
C ALA A 117 0.77 -0.57 1.52
N ALA A 118 0.28 -1.17 0.43
CA ALA A 118 -1.09 -1.67 0.34
C ALA A 118 -1.38 -2.71 1.44
N VAL A 119 -0.48 -3.68 1.63
CA VAL A 119 -0.62 -4.72 2.65
C VAL A 119 -0.58 -4.13 4.06
N ALA A 120 0.40 -3.27 4.36
CA ALA A 120 0.53 -2.66 5.69
C ALA A 120 -0.68 -1.80 6.06
N PHE A 121 -1.16 -0.95 5.14
CA PHE A 121 -2.34 -0.11 5.36
C PHE A 121 -3.65 -0.91 5.38
N SER A 122 -3.73 -2.03 4.65
CA SER A 122 -4.83 -2.98 4.74
C SER A 122 -4.92 -3.57 6.15
N ALA A 123 -3.82 -4.13 6.66
CA ALA A 123 -3.75 -4.70 8.00
C ALA A 123 -4.06 -3.64 9.07
N ALA A 124 -3.43 -2.45 8.98
CA ALA A 124 -3.70 -1.34 9.89
C ALA A 124 -5.19 -0.94 9.91
N THR A 125 -5.86 -0.93 8.75
CA THR A 125 -7.29 -0.57 8.65
C THR A 125 -8.18 -1.62 9.33
N ALA A 126 -7.94 -2.90 9.10
CA ALA A 126 -8.69 -3.97 9.73
C ALA A 126 -8.47 -4.00 11.26
N LEU A 127 -7.21 -3.89 11.71
CA LEU A 127 -6.86 -3.84 13.13
C LEU A 127 -7.41 -2.59 13.82
N ALA A 128 -7.37 -1.43 13.18
CA ALA A 128 -7.93 -0.19 13.72
C ALA A 128 -9.46 -0.23 13.83
N HIS A 129 -10.14 -1.00 12.98
CA HIS A 129 -11.56 -1.27 13.08
C HIS A 129 -11.89 -2.13 14.31
N ARG A 130 -11.13 -3.18 14.57
CA ARG A 130 -11.32 -4.09 15.71
C ARG A 130 -10.83 -3.50 17.04
N TYR A 131 -9.74 -2.73 17.01
CA TYR A 131 -9.08 -2.15 18.18
C TYR A 131 -8.90 -0.64 18.04
N PRO A 132 -9.98 0.19 18.10
CA PRO A 132 -9.93 1.62 17.78
C PRO A 132 -8.97 2.43 18.65
N ARG A 133 -8.74 2.02 19.90
CA ARG A 133 -7.79 2.65 20.83
C ARG A 133 -6.34 2.63 20.32
N TRP A 134 -5.99 1.64 19.50
CA TRP A 134 -4.66 1.44 18.93
C TRP A 134 -4.52 1.96 17.50
N ARG A 135 -5.56 2.65 16.98
CA ARG A 135 -5.58 3.14 15.59
C ARG A 135 -4.31 3.88 15.20
N VAL A 136 -3.86 4.82 16.04
CA VAL A 136 -2.67 5.64 15.75
C VAL A 136 -1.44 4.74 15.60
N ALA A 137 -1.23 3.81 16.53
CA ALA A 137 -0.09 2.89 16.49
C ALA A 137 -0.08 2.04 15.21
N PHE A 138 -1.22 1.46 14.80
CA PHE A 138 -1.31 0.66 13.58
C PHE A 138 -0.96 1.47 12.33
N TYR A 139 -1.50 2.68 12.20
CA TYR A 139 -1.19 3.53 11.05
C TYR A 139 0.22 4.10 11.09
N THR A 140 0.81 4.31 12.27
CA THR A 140 2.23 4.70 12.40
C THR A 140 3.14 3.58 11.88
N VAL A 141 2.88 2.32 12.24
CA VAL A 141 3.63 1.18 11.72
C VAL A 141 3.49 1.08 10.19
N ALA A 142 2.26 1.20 9.67
CA ALA A 142 2.03 1.18 8.22
C ALA A 142 2.73 2.34 7.49
N GLY A 143 2.76 3.53 8.10
CA GLY A 143 3.52 4.69 7.62
C GLY A 143 5.03 4.43 7.62
N GLY A 144 5.55 3.78 8.67
CA GLY A 144 6.94 3.33 8.73
C GLY A 144 7.32 2.37 7.59
N VAL A 145 6.43 1.40 7.29
CA VAL A 145 6.62 0.52 6.12
C VAL A 145 6.64 1.31 4.82
N ALA A 146 5.71 2.25 4.63
CA ALA A 146 5.66 3.10 3.44
C ALA A 146 6.96 3.92 3.29
N PHE A 147 7.42 4.56 4.37
CA PHE A 147 8.70 5.26 4.41
C PHE A 147 9.86 4.33 4.04
N ALA A 148 9.92 3.14 4.64
CA ALA A 148 10.97 2.16 4.37
C ALA A 148 11.06 1.80 2.87
N ARG A 149 9.92 1.75 2.15
CA ARG A 149 9.92 1.45 0.71
C ARG A 149 10.56 2.53 -0.14
N VAL A 150 10.42 3.80 0.25
CA VAL A 150 11.08 4.93 -0.42
C VAL A 150 12.55 4.98 -0.03
N TYR A 151 12.85 4.90 1.27
CA TYR A 151 14.21 4.90 1.80
C TYR A 151 15.09 3.81 1.17
N LEU A 152 14.57 2.60 1.01
CA LEU A 152 15.27 1.48 0.36
C LEU A 152 15.30 1.57 -1.18
N GLY A 153 14.90 2.68 -1.79
CA GLY A 153 14.97 2.89 -3.23
C GLY A 153 14.02 2.01 -4.06
N ARG A 154 13.02 1.38 -3.42
CA ARG A 154 12.12 0.43 -4.09
C ARG A 154 10.92 1.07 -4.77
N HIS A 155 10.50 2.23 -4.29
CA HIS A 155 9.30 2.93 -4.74
C HIS A 155 9.45 4.45 -4.64
N TYR A 156 8.75 5.18 -5.49
CA TYR A 156 8.57 6.62 -5.33
C TYR A 156 7.54 6.92 -4.22
N PRO A 157 7.56 8.16 -3.63
CA PRO A 157 6.54 8.57 -2.66
C PRO A 157 5.10 8.40 -3.13
N SER A 158 4.80 8.73 -4.39
CA SER A 158 3.46 8.56 -4.94
C SER A 158 3.03 7.09 -5.05
N ASP A 159 3.97 6.14 -5.26
CA ASP A 159 3.66 4.71 -5.31
C ASP A 159 3.17 4.19 -3.95
N VAL A 160 3.80 4.66 -2.86
CA VAL A 160 3.40 4.25 -1.51
C VAL A 160 2.10 4.91 -1.07
N ILE A 161 1.84 6.16 -1.48
CA ILE A 161 0.55 6.84 -1.25
C ILE A 161 -0.58 6.10 -1.98
N ALA A 162 -0.37 5.76 -3.24
CA ALA A 162 -1.34 4.98 -4.02
C ALA A 162 -1.57 3.58 -3.40
N GLY A 163 -0.49 2.91 -2.95
CA GLY A 163 -0.59 1.66 -2.22
C GLY A 163 -1.40 1.77 -0.95
N ALA A 164 -1.14 2.79 -0.12
CA ALA A 164 -1.90 3.08 1.08
C ALA A 164 -3.39 3.30 0.79
N ALA A 165 -3.72 4.08 -0.26
CA ALA A 165 -5.09 4.32 -0.68
C ALA A 165 -5.81 3.03 -1.11
N VAL A 166 -5.14 2.15 -1.86
CA VAL A 166 -5.65 0.82 -2.22
C VAL A 166 -5.88 -0.02 -0.97
N GLY A 167 -4.90 -0.11 -0.07
CA GLY A 167 -5.00 -0.88 1.17
C GLY A 167 -6.18 -0.45 2.03
N VAL A 168 -6.29 0.85 2.30
CA VAL A 168 -7.41 1.42 3.09
C VAL A 168 -8.75 1.23 2.38
N GLY A 169 -8.81 1.56 1.08
CA GLY A 169 -10.06 1.52 0.31
C GLY A 169 -10.64 0.11 0.19
N MET A 170 -9.81 -0.86 -0.21
CA MET A 170 -10.24 -2.25 -0.36
C MET A 170 -10.63 -2.88 0.98
N THR A 171 -9.86 -2.61 2.05
CA THR A 171 -10.21 -3.13 3.37
C THR A 171 -11.49 -2.51 3.91
N ARG A 172 -11.73 -1.20 3.72
CA ARG A 172 -13.03 -0.59 4.08
C ARG A 172 -14.20 -1.21 3.33
N LEU A 173 -14.00 -1.57 2.06
CA LEU A 173 -15.02 -2.27 1.28
C LEU A 173 -15.29 -3.66 1.86
N VAL A 174 -14.26 -4.41 2.23
CA VAL A 174 -14.38 -5.71 2.94
C VAL A 174 -15.15 -5.55 4.25
N LEU A 175 -14.80 -4.57 5.08
CA LEU A 175 -15.45 -4.32 6.37
C LEU A 175 -16.94 -3.95 6.27
N ARG A 176 -17.38 -3.36 5.15
CA ARG A 176 -18.82 -3.14 4.91
C ARG A 176 -19.61 -4.45 4.78
N HIS A 177 -18.93 -5.55 4.44
CA HIS A 177 -19.53 -6.87 4.29
C HIS A 177 -19.08 -7.85 5.40
N GLU A 178 -18.57 -7.32 6.53
CA GLU A 178 -18.03 -8.08 7.65
C GLU A 178 -18.98 -9.20 8.11
N ARG A 179 -20.28 -8.94 8.26
CA ARG A 179 -21.27 -9.92 8.70
C ARG A 179 -21.33 -11.15 7.77
N HIS A 180 -21.24 -10.94 6.47
CA HIS A 180 -21.24 -12.05 5.49
C HIS A 180 -19.94 -12.85 5.57
N ILE A 181 -18.80 -12.18 5.71
CA ILE A 181 -17.49 -12.83 5.81
C ILE A 181 -17.42 -13.71 7.05
N LEU A 182 -17.88 -13.21 8.19
CA LEU A 182 -17.86 -13.93 9.45
C LEU A 182 -18.91 -15.05 9.52
N SER A 183 -20.04 -14.94 8.83
CA SER A 183 -21.09 -16.00 8.80
C SER A 183 -20.69 -17.24 7.99
N ILE A 184 -19.71 -17.14 7.09
CA ILE A 184 -19.23 -18.29 6.29
C ILE A 184 -18.26 -19.18 7.11
N SER A 185 -17.79 -18.69 8.25
CA SER A 185 -16.69 -19.28 9.01
C SER A 185 -17.16 -20.09 10.24
N PHE A 186 -18.47 -20.27 10.40
CA PHE A 186 -19.08 -21.02 11.53
C PHE A 186 -20.09 -22.04 11.03
#